data_8ef1b640fbe37ea4a34dfd789e6b6086
#
_entry.id   8ef1b640fbe37ea4a34dfd789e6b6086
#
_cell.length_a   1.000
_cell.length_b   1.000
_cell.length_c   1.000
_cell.angle_alpha   90.00
_cell.angle_beta   90.00
_cell.angle_gamma   90.00
#
_symmetry.space_group_name_H-M   'P 1'
#
loop_
_entity.id
_entity.type
_entity.pdbx_description
1 polymer ?
#
loop_
_entity_poly.entity_id
_entity_poly.type
_entity_poly.pdbx_seq_one_letter_code
_entity_poly.pdbx_strand_id
1 'polypeptide(L)'
;MPPHIVVTLSAHGYGHGAQTIPVLDAMAASLPDFRLTVRGGPPATFWRQRASDPVLRRMERRDDSLDVGMRMVDALQVDWPASWAAYRAFHGVASGAWSDRVATEVQRLEALKPDLLLSNVPYLPLAAAERIGLPAFALCSLNWADILAHYGADQPEARAYVDTMRAAYASAEVFFRPEPAMPMADLPNTRAVGPIARGGQDRRSGVLQHLGLEPSTRLVLVALGGIPTQLDLRDWPRQPGTCWLVPPDWPADPPAIQPWERTGAELSDLLASCDVVLTKPGYGTFVEAAAVGTRVLSLERPDWPESPYLEDWIRERVPFTTLTPADLTRDRLRTALDEILARPTPDRPWTATGATEVADSLITRLTGHRPAR
;
A
#
# COMPACT_ATOMS: atom_id res chain seq x y z
N MET A 1 2.36 -32.55 5.47
CA MET A 1 1.47 -31.47 5.99
C MET A 1 1.52 -30.34 4.97
N PRO A 2 0.46 -29.56 4.80
CA PRO A 2 0.51 -28.40 3.90
C PRO A 2 1.59 -27.42 4.39
N PRO A 3 2.30 -26.76 3.45
CA PRO A 3 3.32 -25.78 3.81
C PRO A 3 2.72 -24.62 4.62
N HIS A 4 3.48 -24.12 5.57
CA HIS A 4 3.08 -23.00 6.41
C HIS A 4 3.82 -21.71 6.01
N ILE A 5 3.08 -20.74 5.56
CA ILE A 5 3.58 -19.43 5.17
C ILE A 5 3.27 -18.43 6.26
N VAL A 6 4.29 -17.74 6.75
CA VAL A 6 4.11 -16.58 7.63
C VAL A 6 4.30 -15.32 6.79
N VAL A 7 3.33 -14.41 6.88
CA VAL A 7 3.38 -13.10 6.25
C VAL A 7 3.43 -12.04 7.32
N THR A 8 4.38 -11.14 7.24
CA THR A 8 4.52 -10.02 8.16
C THR A 8 4.32 -8.71 7.42
N LEU A 9 3.50 -7.82 7.98
CA LEU A 9 3.12 -6.56 7.34
C LEU A 9 3.35 -5.39 8.27
N SER A 10 3.86 -4.29 7.71
CA SER A 10 3.88 -3.02 8.40
C SER A 10 2.45 -2.51 8.63
N ALA A 11 2.23 -1.92 9.79
CA ALA A 11 0.95 -1.27 10.11
C ALA A 11 0.84 0.17 9.57
N HIS A 12 1.81 0.63 8.77
CA HIS A 12 1.86 1.96 8.19
C HIS A 12 0.89 2.10 7.00
N GLY A 13 -0.40 2.34 7.29
CA GLY A 13 -1.44 2.48 6.28
C GLY A 13 -1.86 1.16 5.60
N TYR A 14 -2.57 1.28 4.48
CA TYR A 14 -3.14 0.12 3.78
C TYR A 14 -2.31 -0.37 2.59
N GLY A 15 -1.28 0.39 2.19
CA GLY A 15 -0.46 0.09 1.00
C GLY A 15 0.20 -1.28 1.04
N HIS A 16 0.73 -1.67 2.20
CA HIS A 16 1.39 -2.98 2.38
C HIS A 16 0.41 -4.15 2.18
N GLY A 17 -0.82 -4.01 2.69
CA GLY A 17 -1.89 -4.97 2.44
C GLY A 17 -2.30 -5.00 0.97
N ALA A 18 -2.41 -3.84 0.32
CA ALA A 18 -2.77 -3.74 -1.09
C ALA A 18 -1.75 -4.41 -2.03
N GLN A 19 -0.46 -4.39 -1.68
CA GLN A 19 0.58 -5.11 -2.41
C GLN A 19 0.59 -6.62 -2.11
N THR A 20 0.29 -7.02 -0.89
CA THR A 20 0.46 -8.41 -0.45
C THR A 20 -0.75 -9.29 -0.77
N ILE A 21 -1.96 -8.77 -0.63
CA ILE A 21 -3.19 -9.54 -0.86
C ILE A 21 -3.25 -10.13 -2.27
N PRO A 22 -2.98 -9.40 -3.37
CA PRO A 22 -2.99 -9.99 -4.71
C PRO A 22 -1.96 -11.11 -4.90
N VAL A 23 -0.81 -11.05 -4.22
CA VAL A 23 0.18 -12.14 -4.23
C VAL A 23 -0.38 -13.39 -3.56
N LEU A 24 -1.04 -13.25 -2.41
CA LEU A 24 -1.66 -14.36 -1.71
C LEU A 24 -2.83 -14.96 -2.48
N ASP A 25 -3.61 -14.13 -3.17
CA ASP A 25 -4.68 -14.58 -4.06
C ASP A 25 -4.12 -15.40 -5.24
N ALA A 26 -3.03 -14.94 -5.86
CA ALA A 26 -2.34 -15.66 -6.92
C ALA A 26 -1.74 -16.99 -6.40
N MET A 27 -1.16 -16.98 -5.20
CA MET A 27 -0.70 -18.21 -4.55
C MET A 27 -1.84 -19.19 -4.29
N ALA A 28 -2.98 -18.71 -3.78
CA ALA A 28 -4.14 -19.57 -3.49
C ALA A 28 -4.79 -20.16 -4.75
N ALA A 29 -4.64 -19.50 -5.89
CA ALA A 29 -5.09 -20.01 -7.18
C ALA A 29 -4.18 -21.14 -7.72
N SER A 30 -2.88 -21.08 -7.43
CA SER A 30 -1.88 -22.01 -7.97
C SER A 30 -1.40 -23.09 -6.98
N LEU A 31 -1.55 -22.85 -5.67
CA LEU A 31 -1.17 -23.79 -4.62
C LEU A 31 -2.45 -24.20 -3.83
N PRO A 32 -2.96 -25.42 -4.05
CA PRO A 32 -4.29 -25.80 -3.56
C PRO A 32 -4.38 -25.92 -2.05
N ASP A 33 -3.27 -26.18 -1.35
CA ASP A 33 -3.26 -26.32 0.11
C ASP A 33 -2.02 -25.70 0.75
N PHE A 34 -2.22 -24.75 1.67
CA PHE A 34 -1.20 -24.16 2.53
C PHE A 34 -1.84 -23.54 3.76
N ARG A 35 -1.09 -23.43 4.85
CA ARG A 35 -1.45 -22.68 6.05
C ARG A 35 -0.91 -21.25 5.93
N LEU A 36 -1.67 -20.28 6.39
CA LEU A 36 -1.30 -18.87 6.33
C LEU A 36 -1.43 -18.22 7.72
N THR A 37 -0.34 -17.69 8.24
CA THR A 37 -0.36 -16.81 9.40
C THR A 37 0.04 -15.40 8.95
N VAL A 38 -0.87 -14.43 9.14
CA VAL A 38 -0.63 -13.01 8.85
C VAL A 38 -0.40 -12.27 10.17
N ARG A 39 0.71 -11.55 10.26
CA ARG A 39 1.11 -10.80 11.45
C ARG A 39 1.24 -9.32 11.13
N GLY A 40 0.56 -8.47 11.91
CA GLY A 40 0.49 -7.02 11.67
C GLY A 40 -0.39 -6.61 10.49
N GLY A 41 -0.11 -5.45 9.90
CA GLY A 41 -0.78 -4.91 8.71
C GLY A 41 -2.14 -4.27 8.98
N PRO A 42 -2.96 -4.09 7.93
CA PRO A 42 -4.24 -3.42 8.01
C PRO A 42 -5.28 -4.23 8.80
N PRO A 43 -6.38 -3.58 9.28
CA PRO A 43 -7.40 -4.22 10.09
C PRO A 43 -8.15 -5.33 9.34
N ALA A 44 -8.80 -6.24 10.09
CA ALA A 44 -9.52 -7.38 9.52
C ALA A 44 -10.60 -7.00 8.49
N THR A 45 -11.20 -5.82 8.63
CA THR A 45 -12.17 -5.29 7.66
C THR A 45 -11.56 -5.10 6.28
N PHE A 46 -10.34 -4.59 6.21
CA PHE A 46 -9.61 -4.42 4.93
C PHE A 46 -9.35 -5.78 4.25
N TRP A 47 -8.95 -6.79 5.03
CA TRP A 47 -8.76 -8.15 4.51
C TRP A 47 -10.04 -8.73 3.94
N ARG A 48 -11.17 -8.62 4.68
CA ARG A 48 -12.47 -9.14 4.22
C ARG A 48 -12.97 -8.50 2.93
N GLN A 49 -12.64 -7.24 2.70
CA GLN A 49 -13.01 -6.52 1.49
C GLN A 49 -12.12 -6.84 0.30
N ARG A 50 -10.87 -7.24 0.53
CA ARG A 50 -9.89 -7.30 -0.55
C ARG A 50 -9.33 -8.69 -0.84
N ALA A 51 -9.27 -9.58 0.11
CA ALA A 51 -8.74 -10.93 -0.09
C ALA A 51 -9.83 -11.89 -0.57
N SER A 52 -9.42 -12.86 -1.38
CA SER A 52 -10.31 -13.93 -1.85
C SER A 52 -10.73 -14.86 -0.71
N ASP A 53 -11.88 -15.52 -0.86
CA ASP A 53 -12.36 -16.53 0.08
C ASP A 53 -11.33 -17.64 0.38
N PRO A 54 -10.58 -18.17 -0.62
CA PRO A 54 -9.54 -19.14 -0.36
C PRO A 54 -8.46 -18.65 0.58
N VAL A 55 -8.05 -17.38 0.48
CA VAL A 55 -7.06 -16.76 1.38
C VAL A 55 -7.67 -16.57 2.77
N LEU A 56 -8.87 -16.01 2.85
CA LEU A 56 -9.56 -15.76 4.14
C LEU A 56 -9.76 -17.03 4.96
N ARG A 57 -10.12 -18.16 4.31
CA ARG A 57 -10.31 -19.45 5.00
C ARG A 57 -9.01 -20.06 5.54
N ARG A 58 -7.85 -19.74 4.96
CA ARG A 58 -6.55 -20.26 5.37
C ARG A 58 -5.83 -19.37 6.37
N MET A 59 -6.30 -18.13 6.54
CA MET A 59 -5.62 -17.09 7.27
C MET A 59 -5.91 -17.12 8.76
N GLU A 60 -4.85 -17.31 9.56
CA GLU A 60 -4.81 -16.93 10.97
C GLU A 60 -4.17 -15.53 11.07
N ARG A 61 -4.91 -14.58 11.65
CA ARG A 61 -4.42 -13.20 11.79
C ARG A 61 -4.00 -12.90 13.23
N ARG A 62 -2.86 -12.21 13.38
CA ARG A 62 -2.33 -11.75 14.67
C ARG A 62 -1.98 -10.26 14.58
N ASP A 63 -2.41 -9.49 15.58
CA ASP A 63 -2.13 -8.06 15.66
C ASP A 63 -0.77 -7.82 16.34
N ASP A 64 0.30 -7.93 15.56
CA ASP A 64 1.68 -7.71 16.01
C ASP A 64 2.20 -6.36 15.53
N SER A 65 3.02 -5.69 16.37
CA SER A 65 3.81 -4.52 15.98
C SER A 65 5.23 -4.99 15.67
N LEU A 66 5.60 -4.97 14.38
CA LEU A 66 6.81 -5.61 13.86
C LEU A 66 7.88 -4.63 13.40
N ASP A 67 7.50 -3.37 13.23
CA ASP A 67 8.39 -2.27 12.83
C ASP A 67 7.91 -0.94 13.42
N VAL A 68 8.66 0.11 13.14
CA VAL A 68 8.29 1.48 13.53
C VAL A 68 7.45 2.12 12.42
N GLY A 69 7.80 1.89 11.16
CA GLY A 69 7.29 2.68 10.05
C GLY A 69 7.64 4.16 10.22
N MET A 70 6.68 5.04 9.92
CA MET A 70 6.75 6.46 10.26
C MET A 70 5.52 6.85 11.08
N ARG A 71 5.71 7.68 12.08
CA ARG A 71 4.60 8.34 12.77
C ARG A 71 4.10 9.47 11.90
N MET A 72 2.79 9.57 11.76
CA MET A 72 2.17 10.53 10.85
C MET A 72 1.30 11.52 11.64
N VAL A 73 1.33 12.78 11.25
CA VAL A 73 0.34 13.79 11.69
C VAL A 73 -0.98 13.52 10.95
N ASP A 74 -0.90 13.32 9.64
CA ASP A 74 -2.01 12.97 8.75
C ASP A 74 -1.47 12.19 7.53
N ALA A 75 -2.27 11.98 6.49
CA ALA A 75 -1.84 11.23 5.31
C ALA A 75 -0.73 11.92 4.49
N LEU A 76 -0.50 13.20 4.69
CA LEU A 76 0.43 14.03 3.92
C LEU A 76 1.72 14.34 4.70
N GLN A 77 1.64 14.46 6.03
CA GLN A 77 2.70 14.99 6.87
C GLN A 77 3.24 13.96 7.86
N VAL A 78 4.58 13.80 7.87
CA VAL A 78 5.30 12.96 8.83
C VAL A 78 5.49 13.72 10.15
N ASP A 79 5.22 13.05 11.28
CA ASP A 79 5.68 13.48 12.60
C ASP A 79 7.10 12.95 12.82
N TRP A 80 8.09 13.72 12.34
CA TRP A 80 9.49 13.32 12.44
C TRP A 80 9.98 13.18 13.89
N PRO A 81 9.72 14.13 14.82
CA PRO A 81 10.13 13.98 16.21
C PRO A 81 9.61 12.70 16.86
N ALA A 82 8.33 12.38 16.67
CA ALA A 82 7.73 11.16 17.20
C ALA A 82 8.28 9.89 16.51
N SER A 83 8.53 9.96 15.20
CA SER A 83 9.17 8.88 14.44
C SER A 83 10.57 8.60 14.95
N TRP A 84 11.38 9.64 15.12
CA TRP A 84 12.75 9.51 15.61
C TRP A 84 12.81 8.92 17.03
N ALA A 85 11.96 9.40 17.94
CA ALA A 85 11.84 8.84 19.28
C ALA A 85 11.48 7.34 19.26
N ALA A 86 10.58 6.93 18.35
CA ALA A 86 10.19 5.55 18.19
C ALA A 86 11.33 4.67 17.62
N TYR A 87 12.09 5.17 16.66
CA TYR A 87 13.28 4.47 16.14
C TYR A 87 14.36 4.28 17.19
N ARG A 88 14.64 5.30 17.99
CA ARG A 88 15.58 5.20 19.12
C ARG A 88 15.15 4.16 20.15
N ALA A 89 13.87 4.13 20.50
CA ALA A 89 13.30 3.13 21.40
C ALA A 89 13.31 1.71 20.81
N PHE A 90 13.14 1.59 19.50
CA PHE A 90 13.11 0.29 18.81
C PHE A 90 14.50 -0.31 18.66
N HIS A 91 15.49 0.47 18.25
CA HIS A 91 16.83 0.00 18.00
C HIS A 91 17.71 -0.02 19.25
N GLY A 92 17.60 0.97 20.13
CA GLY A 92 18.23 1.05 21.45
C GLY A 92 19.64 0.46 21.53
N VAL A 93 20.58 0.95 20.70
CA VAL A 93 21.92 0.35 20.57
C VAL A 93 22.61 0.21 21.91
N ALA A 94 22.50 1.21 22.78
CA ALA A 94 23.11 1.18 24.13
C ALA A 94 22.39 0.24 25.10
N SER A 95 21.13 -0.10 24.88
CA SER A 95 20.31 -0.93 25.77
C SER A 95 20.15 -2.39 25.31
N GLY A 96 20.71 -2.75 24.16
CA GLY A 96 20.51 -4.09 23.57
C GLY A 96 19.11 -4.36 23.01
N ALA A 97 18.23 -3.34 22.95
CA ALA A 97 16.81 -3.51 22.60
C ALA A 97 16.60 -4.20 21.24
N TRP A 98 17.43 -3.92 20.24
CA TRP A 98 17.36 -4.61 18.95
C TRP A 98 17.65 -6.10 19.08
N SER A 99 18.73 -6.48 19.78
CA SER A 99 19.09 -7.90 19.97
C SER A 99 18.02 -8.68 20.70
N ASP A 100 17.41 -8.08 21.72
CA ASP A 100 16.33 -8.70 22.50
C ASP A 100 15.05 -8.87 21.65
N ARG A 101 14.75 -7.89 20.80
CA ARG A 101 13.62 -8.00 19.86
C ARG A 101 13.84 -9.12 18.85
N VAL A 102 15.04 -9.22 18.29
CA VAL A 102 15.37 -10.30 17.35
C VAL A 102 15.31 -11.66 18.05
N ALA A 103 15.83 -11.79 19.28
CA ALA A 103 15.75 -13.04 20.04
C ALA A 103 14.30 -13.45 20.35
N THR A 104 13.47 -12.48 20.72
CA THR A 104 12.02 -12.71 20.92
C THR A 104 11.34 -13.12 19.63
N GLU A 105 11.68 -12.51 18.52
CA GLU A 105 11.09 -12.81 17.23
C GLU A 105 11.54 -14.19 16.71
N VAL A 106 12.77 -14.60 16.97
CA VAL A 106 13.25 -15.97 16.73
C VAL A 106 12.35 -16.98 17.44
N GLN A 107 12.13 -16.81 18.76
CA GLN A 107 11.25 -17.72 19.51
C GLN A 107 9.84 -17.81 18.93
N ARG A 108 9.29 -16.68 18.45
CA ARG A 108 7.97 -16.65 17.81
C ARG A 108 7.94 -17.43 16.49
N LEU A 109 8.96 -17.25 15.64
CA LEU A 109 9.07 -17.98 14.39
C LEU A 109 9.29 -19.47 14.62
N GLU A 110 10.14 -19.86 15.58
CA GLU A 110 10.34 -21.26 15.95
C GLU A 110 9.05 -21.93 16.47
N ALA A 111 8.24 -21.19 17.25
CA ALA A 111 6.94 -21.69 17.73
C ALA A 111 5.92 -21.86 16.61
N LEU A 112 5.94 -21.00 15.60
CA LEU A 112 5.07 -21.07 14.43
C LEU A 112 5.49 -22.17 13.43
N LYS A 113 6.78 -22.48 13.38
CA LYS A 113 7.38 -23.47 12.46
C LYS A 113 6.96 -23.22 11.00
N PRO A 114 7.21 -22.02 10.44
CA PRO A 114 6.90 -21.77 9.05
C PRO A 114 7.91 -22.44 8.11
N ASP A 115 7.47 -22.73 6.89
CA ASP A 115 8.32 -23.19 5.80
C ASP A 115 8.89 -22.01 5.01
N LEU A 116 8.20 -20.83 5.10
CA LEU A 116 8.57 -19.62 4.39
C LEU A 116 8.05 -18.37 5.10
N LEU A 117 8.86 -17.30 5.09
CA LEU A 117 8.48 -15.96 5.54
C LEU A 117 8.40 -15.01 4.33
N LEU A 118 7.31 -14.25 4.21
CA LEU A 118 7.19 -13.08 3.34
C LEU A 118 6.98 -11.83 4.18
N SER A 119 7.85 -10.83 4.06
CA SER A 119 7.75 -9.56 4.80
C SER A 119 7.48 -8.37 3.88
N ASN A 120 6.41 -7.63 4.15
CA ASN A 120 6.08 -6.37 3.48
C ASN A 120 5.81 -5.25 4.52
N VAL A 121 6.75 -4.56 5.05
CA VAL A 121 8.21 -4.53 4.88
C VAL A 121 8.92 -4.45 6.26
N PRO A 122 8.37 -5.09 7.32
CA PRO A 122 9.08 -5.21 8.57
C PRO A 122 10.43 -5.93 8.40
N TYR A 123 11.50 -5.31 8.85
CA TYR A 123 12.85 -5.89 8.77
C TYR A 123 13.21 -6.79 9.96
N LEU A 124 12.56 -6.63 11.11
CA LEU A 124 12.79 -7.45 12.30
C LEU A 124 12.54 -8.95 12.04
N PRO A 125 11.45 -9.38 11.40
CA PRO A 125 11.24 -10.79 11.09
C PRO A 125 12.26 -11.36 10.11
N LEU A 126 12.81 -10.56 9.19
CA LEU A 126 13.88 -10.98 8.29
C LEU A 126 15.17 -11.28 9.04
N ALA A 127 15.58 -10.38 9.97
CA ALA A 127 16.74 -10.60 10.82
C ALA A 127 16.59 -11.84 11.72
N ALA A 128 15.38 -12.13 12.18
CA ALA A 128 15.11 -13.33 12.97
C ALA A 128 15.12 -14.61 12.11
N ALA A 129 14.55 -14.54 10.90
CA ALA A 129 14.54 -15.65 9.94
C ALA A 129 15.98 -16.06 9.56
N GLU A 130 16.87 -15.10 9.32
CA GLU A 130 18.29 -15.35 9.05
C GLU A 130 18.94 -16.20 10.17
N ARG A 131 18.70 -15.87 11.44
CA ARG A 131 19.28 -16.58 12.59
C ARG A 131 18.89 -18.06 12.68
N ILE A 132 17.73 -18.43 12.18
CA ILE A 132 17.22 -19.81 12.20
C ILE A 132 17.26 -20.50 10.85
N GLY A 133 17.85 -19.85 9.83
CA GLY A 133 17.93 -20.41 8.48
C GLY A 133 16.57 -20.59 7.80
N LEU A 134 15.56 -19.81 8.18
CA LEU A 134 14.24 -19.85 7.58
C LEU A 134 14.27 -19.12 6.22
N PRO A 135 13.81 -19.75 5.11
CA PRO A 135 13.66 -19.08 3.84
C PRO A 135 12.77 -17.81 3.98
N ALA A 136 13.33 -16.65 3.65
CA ALA A 136 12.65 -15.37 3.82
C ALA A 136 12.75 -14.51 2.58
N PHE A 137 11.65 -13.80 2.30
CA PHE A 137 11.50 -12.87 1.17
C PHE A 137 10.95 -11.54 1.66
N ALA A 138 11.38 -10.46 1.02
CA ALA A 138 10.80 -9.14 1.22
C ALA A 138 10.02 -8.70 -0.02
N LEU A 139 9.00 -7.89 0.16
CA LEU A 139 8.17 -7.31 -0.91
C LEU A 139 7.79 -5.89 -0.52
N CYS A 140 8.20 -4.88 -1.27
CA CYS A 140 7.66 -3.52 -1.17
C CYS A 140 8.19 -2.61 -2.26
N SER A 141 7.44 -1.54 -2.57
CA SER A 141 7.87 -0.41 -3.40
C SER A 141 8.86 0.55 -2.70
N LEU A 142 8.97 0.44 -1.38
CA LEU A 142 9.90 1.19 -0.53
C LEU A 142 10.58 0.28 0.49
N ASN A 143 11.59 0.78 1.19
CA ASN A 143 12.11 0.16 2.41
C ASN A 143 12.33 1.20 3.51
N TRP A 144 12.20 0.79 4.76
CA TRP A 144 12.32 1.72 5.90
C TRP A 144 13.75 2.25 6.12
N ALA A 145 14.78 1.57 5.60
CA ALA A 145 16.15 2.04 5.70
C ALA A 145 16.36 3.31 4.88
N ASP A 146 15.88 3.34 3.63
CA ASP A 146 16.01 4.52 2.76
C ASP A 146 15.10 5.66 3.24
N ILE A 147 13.90 5.35 3.75
CA ILE A 147 13.02 6.35 4.38
C ILE A 147 13.70 6.97 5.60
N LEU A 148 14.27 6.15 6.50
CA LEU A 148 14.98 6.66 7.68
C LEU A 148 16.23 7.43 7.31
N ALA A 149 16.99 6.99 6.31
CA ALA A 149 18.17 7.69 5.84
C ALA A 149 17.85 9.12 5.34
N HIS A 150 16.69 9.30 4.70
CA HIS A 150 16.23 10.62 4.24
C HIS A 150 15.93 11.55 5.41
N TYR A 151 15.05 11.13 6.34
CA TYR A 151 14.61 11.98 7.44
C TYR A 151 15.66 12.14 8.54
N GLY A 152 16.51 11.13 8.73
CA GLY A 152 17.52 11.07 9.77
C GLY A 152 18.90 11.51 9.33
N ALA A 153 19.05 12.16 8.18
CA ALA A 153 20.37 12.56 7.64
C ALA A 153 21.23 13.35 8.64
N ASP A 154 20.61 14.19 9.46
CA ASP A 154 21.27 15.02 10.46
C ASP A 154 21.42 14.35 11.85
N GLN A 155 20.99 13.09 11.97
CA GLN A 155 21.02 12.34 13.24
C GLN A 155 22.20 11.38 13.27
N PRO A 156 23.21 11.57 14.17
CA PRO A 156 24.41 10.72 14.21
C PRO A 156 24.12 9.22 14.37
N GLU A 157 23.07 8.88 15.12
CA GLU A 157 22.68 7.50 15.41
C GLU A 157 21.94 6.83 14.24
N ALA A 158 21.34 7.62 13.34
CA ALA A 158 20.49 7.09 12.25
C ALA A 158 21.26 6.15 11.34
N ARG A 159 22.54 6.43 11.07
CA ARG A 159 23.38 5.58 10.23
C ARG A 159 23.45 4.14 10.75
N ALA A 160 23.66 3.94 12.05
CA ALA A 160 23.74 2.61 12.63
C ALA A 160 22.40 1.86 12.53
N TYR A 161 21.28 2.57 12.64
CA TYR A 161 19.94 1.98 12.46
C TYR A 161 19.69 1.61 11.00
N VAL A 162 20.04 2.49 10.08
CA VAL A 162 19.96 2.23 8.64
C VAL A 162 20.79 1.03 8.23
N ASP A 163 22.03 0.94 8.70
CA ASP A 163 22.92 -0.19 8.42
C ASP A 163 22.33 -1.51 8.96
N THR A 164 21.74 -1.48 10.15
CA THR A 164 21.04 -2.64 10.75
C THR A 164 19.83 -3.07 9.90
N MET A 165 19.04 -2.12 9.43
CA MET A 165 17.88 -2.40 8.56
C MET A 165 18.31 -2.97 7.21
N ARG A 166 19.35 -2.37 6.59
CA ARG A 166 19.89 -2.84 5.31
C ARG A 166 20.44 -4.26 5.43
N ALA A 167 21.15 -4.57 6.50
CA ALA A 167 21.60 -5.92 6.77
C ALA A 167 20.45 -6.92 6.85
N ALA A 168 19.38 -6.57 7.58
CA ALA A 168 18.19 -7.40 7.67
C ALA A 168 17.48 -7.58 6.33
N TYR A 169 17.36 -6.54 5.50
CA TYR A 169 16.78 -6.66 4.14
C TYR A 169 17.67 -7.49 3.21
N ALA A 170 18.99 -7.32 3.30
CA ALA A 170 19.95 -8.09 2.51
C ALA A 170 19.99 -9.58 2.86
N SER A 171 19.54 -9.99 4.05
CA SER A 171 19.46 -11.40 4.45
C SER A 171 18.30 -12.16 3.79
N ALA A 172 17.29 -11.45 3.22
CA ALA A 172 16.25 -12.11 2.45
C ALA A 172 16.82 -12.76 1.18
N GLU A 173 16.28 -13.91 0.77
CA GLU A 173 16.65 -14.55 -0.50
C GLU A 173 16.43 -13.62 -1.70
N VAL A 174 15.31 -12.86 -1.67
CA VAL A 174 14.97 -11.83 -2.66
C VAL A 174 14.16 -10.74 -1.98
N PHE A 175 14.49 -9.48 -2.28
CA PHE A 175 13.62 -8.35 -2.05
C PHE A 175 12.88 -8.01 -3.36
N PHE A 176 11.61 -8.40 -3.47
CA PHE A 176 10.77 -8.08 -4.61
C PHE A 176 10.40 -6.60 -4.58
N ARG A 177 10.68 -5.91 -5.67
CA ARG A 177 10.44 -4.48 -5.83
C ARG A 177 9.38 -4.26 -6.92
N PRO A 178 8.08 -4.18 -6.56
CA PRO A 178 7.01 -3.99 -7.53
C PRO A 178 7.01 -2.57 -8.10
N GLU A 179 6.93 -2.43 -9.42
CA GLU A 179 6.79 -1.13 -10.08
C GLU A 179 5.47 -0.43 -9.74
N PRO A 180 5.49 0.90 -9.53
CA PRO A 180 6.64 1.80 -9.37
C PRO A 180 7.29 1.66 -7.98
N ALA A 181 8.60 1.84 -7.89
CA ALA A 181 9.33 1.67 -6.65
C ALA A 181 10.51 2.61 -6.52
N MET A 182 10.94 2.87 -5.29
CA MET A 182 12.23 3.49 -5.00
C MET A 182 13.38 2.63 -5.56
N PRO A 183 14.55 3.23 -5.90
CA PRO A 183 15.67 2.49 -6.48
C PRO A 183 16.25 1.39 -5.60
N MET A 184 16.32 1.62 -4.26
CA MET A 184 16.91 0.70 -3.26
C MET A 184 18.32 0.21 -3.66
N ALA A 185 19.16 1.14 -4.14
CA ALA A 185 20.46 0.84 -4.74
C ALA A 185 21.45 0.14 -3.79
N ASP A 186 21.27 0.32 -2.47
CA ASP A 186 22.12 -0.26 -1.45
C ASP A 186 21.72 -1.70 -1.04
N LEU A 187 20.68 -2.27 -1.67
CA LEU A 187 20.24 -3.64 -1.43
C LEU A 187 20.65 -4.55 -2.60
N PRO A 188 21.56 -5.53 -2.37
CA PRO A 188 22.13 -6.35 -3.45
C PRO A 188 21.18 -7.44 -3.99
N ASN A 189 20.13 -7.75 -3.25
CA ASN A 189 19.20 -8.86 -3.50
C ASN A 189 17.84 -8.40 -4.05
N THR A 190 17.74 -7.16 -4.55
CA THR A 190 16.51 -6.66 -5.14
C THR A 190 16.21 -7.31 -6.49
N ARG A 191 14.92 -7.60 -6.72
CA ARG A 191 14.40 -8.04 -8.02
C ARG A 191 13.17 -7.21 -8.38
N ALA A 192 13.25 -6.48 -9.49
CA ALA A 192 12.09 -5.79 -10.03
C ALA A 192 11.04 -6.80 -10.49
N VAL A 193 9.78 -6.49 -10.21
CA VAL A 193 8.61 -7.22 -10.71
C VAL A 193 7.59 -6.20 -11.24
N GLY A 194 6.69 -6.66 -12.08
CA GLY A 194 5.63 -5.80 -12.59
C GLY A 194 4.76 -5.19 -11.49
N PRO A 195 3.93 -4.21 -11.84
CA PRO A 195 3.02 -3.60 -10.88
C PRO A 195 2.07 -4.61 -10.24
N ILE A 196 1.71 -4.36 -8.98
CA ILE A 196 0.74 -5.17 -8.23
C ILE A 196 -0.51 -4.32 -8.00
N ALA A 197 -1.61 -4.69 -8.63
CA ALA A 197 -2.90 -4.04 -8.47
C ALA A 197 -4.02 -5.08 -8.36
N ARG A 198 -5.08 -4.72 -7.67
CA ARG A 198 -6.38 -5.37 -7.77
C ARG A 198 -7.26 -4.53 -8.69
N GLY A 199 -7.70 -5.09 -9.82
CA GLY A 199 -8.68 -4.44 -10.69
C GLY A 199 -10.03 -4.35 -10.01
N GLY A 200 -10.69 -3.18 -10.12
CA GLY A 200 -12.10 -3.00 -9.76
C GLY A 200 -13.01 -3.26 -10.96
N GLN A 201 -14.28 -3.49 -10.68
CA GLN A 201 -15.34 -3.57 -11.70
C GLN A 201 -16.05 -2.23 -11.82
N ASP A 202 -16.34 -1.81 -13.04
CA ASP A 202 -17.19 -0.63 -13.24
C ASP A 202 -18.62 -0.91 -12.75
N ARG A 203 -19.01 -0.21 -11.70
CA ARG A 203 -20.32 -0.23 -11.05
C ARG A 203 -21.06 1.09 -11.19
N ARG A 204 -20.62 1.98 -12.11
CA ARG A 204 -21.10 3.35 -12.23
C ARG A 204 -22.61 3.47 -12.19
N SER A 205 -23.32 2.69 -13.00
CA SER A 205 -24.79 2.75 -13.06
C SER A 205 -25.45 2.44 -11.71
N GLY A 206 -24.96 1.43 -11.00
CA GLY A 206 -25.44 1.09 -9.65
C GLY A 206 -25.10 2.17 -8.62
N VAL A 207 -23.90 2.72 -8.66
CA VAL A 207 -23.47 3.83 -7.79
C VAL A 207 -24.39 5.04 -7.97
N LEU A 208 -24.60 5.49 -9.19
CA LEU A 208 -25.48 6.63 -9.49
C LEU A 208 -26.93 6.38 -9.01
N GLN A 209 -27.46 5.18 -9.25
CA GLN A 209 -28.79 4.79 -8.79
C GLN A 209 -28.91 4.81 -7.26
N HIS A 210 -27.95 4.23 -6.53
CA HIS A 210 -27.97 4.20 -5.07
C HIS A 210 -27.92 5.61 -4.45
N LEU A 211 -27.22 6.52 -5.12
CA LEU A 211 -27.09 7.90 -4.68
C LEU A 211 -28.20 8.84 -5.14
N GLY A 212 -29.12 8.36 -5.99
CA GLY A 212 -30.18 9.17 -6.59
C GLY A 212 -29.66 10.26 -7.53
N LEU A 213 -28.58 9.98 -8.27
CA LEU A 213 -27.91 10.92 -9.16
C LEU A 213 -28.25 10.66 -10.62
N GLU A 214 -28.22 11.71 -11.45
CA GLU A 214 -28.42 11.62 -12.88
C GLU A 214 -27.29 10.82 -13.56
N PRO A 215 -27.55 10.10 -14.66
CA PRO A 215 -26.55 9.30 -15.39
C PRO A 215 -25.34 10.12 -15.87
N SER A 216 -25.52 11.40 -16.14
CA SER A 216 -24.47 12.33 -16.58
C SER A 216 -23.63 12.91 -15.44
N THR A 217 -23.94 12.59 -14.19
CA THR A 217 -23.19 13.11 -13.03
C THR A 217 -21.74 12.63 -13.04
N ARG A 218 -20.81 13.54 -12.93
CA ARG A 218 -19.37 13.26 -12.76
C ARG A 218 -19.11 12.78 -11.32
N LEU A 219 -18.41 11.68 -11.19
CA LEU A 219 -18.06 11.11 -9.89
C LEU A 219 -16.58 11.36 -9.59
N VAL A 220 -16.30 11.99 -8.46
CA VAL A 220 -14.94 12.24 -7.96
C VAL A 220 -14.74 11.50 -6.65
N LEU A 221 -13.93 10.46 -6.66
CA LEU A 221 -13.58 9.70 -5.47
C LEU A 221 -12.49 10.43 -4.68
N VAL A 222 -12.64 10.55 -3.36
CA VAL A 222 -11.61 11.06 -2.45
C VAL A 222 -11.04 9.91 -1.64
N ALA A 223 -9.79 9.54 -1.87
CA ALA A 223 -9.16 8.36 -1.25
C ALA A 223 -7.73 8.68 -0.78
N LEU A 224 -7.55 9.08 0.47
CA LEU A 224 -6.25 9.46 1.05
C LEU A 224 -5.50 8.29 1.73
N GLY A 225 -6.02 7.07 1.65
CA GLY A 225 -5.42 5.87 2.23
C GLY A 225 -5.87 5.60 3.68
N GLY A 226 -5.14 4.75 4.39
CA GLY A 226 -5.55 4.24 5.71
C GLY A 226 -5.10 5.07 6.91
N ILE A 227 -4.50 6.24 6.71
CA ILE A 227 -4.12 7.16 7.79
C ILE A 227 -5.26 8.16 7.97
N PRO A 228 -5.84 8.29 9.18
CA PRO A 228 -6.93 9.23 9.43
C PRO A 228 -6.55 10.64 9.00
N THR A 229 -7.34 11.22 8.13
CA THR A 229 -7.10 12.54 7.55
C THR A 229 -8.43 13.12 7.17
N GLN A 230 -8.66 14.38 7.49
CA GLN A 230 -9.86 15.10 7.11
C GLN A 230 -9.48 16.44 6.46
N LEU A 231 -9.99 16.66 5.25
CA LEU A 231 -9.83 17.91 4.53
C LEU A 231 -11.03 18.83 4.84
N ASP A 232 -10.80 20.13 4.76
CA ASP A 232 -11.87 21.12 4.90
C ASP A 232 -12.69 21.22 3.60
N LEU A 233 -13.94 20.77 3.66
CA LEU A 233 -14.84 20.73 2.53
C LEU A 233 -15.68 22.01 2.34
N ARG A 234 -15.54 23.02 3.20
CA ARG A 234 -16.39 24.23 3.16
C ARG A 234 -16.30 24.97 1.83
N ASP A 235 -15.11 25.03 1.28
CA ASP A 235 -14.83 25.73 0.02
C ASP A 235 -14.75 24.82 -1.20
N TRP A 236 -15.21 23.57 -1.10
CA TRP A 236 -15.21 22.66 -2.25
C TRP A 236 -16.33 23.00 -3.23
N PRO A 237 -16.12 22.75 -4.54
CA PRO A 237 -17.12 23.06 -5.57
C PRO A 237 -18.37 22.18 -5.41
N ARG A 238 -19.54 22.85 -5.43
CA ARG A 238 -20.87 22.25 -5.40
C ARG A 238 -21.58 22.50 -6.73
N GLN A 239 -20.87 22.28 -7.82
CA GLN A 239 -21.43 22.52 -9.14
C GLN A 239 -22.42 21.43 -9.52
N PRO A 240 -23.55 21.78 -10.17
CA PRO A 240 -24.49 20.78 -10.69
C PRO A 240 -23.79 19.77 -11.60
N GLY A 241 -24.20 18.50 -11.50
CA GLY A 241 -23.64 17.42 -12.30
C GLY A 241 -22.27 16.92 -11.84
N THR A 242 -21.83 17.26 -10.62
CA THR A 242 -20.61 16.68 -9.98
C THR A 242 -20.93 16.22 -8.57
N CYS A 243 -20.50 15.01 -8.23
CA CYS A 243 -20.60 14.44 -6.88
C CYS A 243 -19.23 13.98 -6.38
N TRP A 244 -18.85 14.46 -5.20
CA TRP A 244 -17.67 14.04 -4.48
C TRP A 244 -18.01 12.89 -3.56
N LEU A 245 -17.37 11.76 -3.74
CA LEU A 245 -17.49 10.59 -2.88
C LEU A 245 -16.37 10.64 -1.85
N VAL A 246 -16.72 10.92 -0.61
CA VAL A 246 -15.78 11.18 0.49
C VAL A 246 -15.77 10.03 1.50
N PRO A 247 -14.73 9.94 2.38
CA PRO A 247 -14.73 8.99 3.48
C PRO A 247 -15.99 9.10 4.34
N PRO A 248 -16.44 7.97 4.96
CA PRO A 248 -17.71 7.91 5.68
C PRO A 248 -17.85 8.85 6.86
N ASP A 249 -16.72 9.15 7.51
CA ASP A 249 -16.61 10.03 8.68
C ASP A 249 -16.49 11.53 8.33
N TRP A 250 -16.49 11.86 7.03
CA TRP A 250 -16.40 13.25 6.58
C TRP A 250 -17.78 13.91 6.47
N PRO A 251 -17.86 15.24 6.58
CA PRO A 251 -19.13 15.96 6.41
C PRO A 251 -19.75 15.72 5.04
N ALA A 252 -21.05 15.44 5.02
CA ALA A 252 -21.82 15.25 3.80
C ALA A 252 -22.64 16.52 3.48
N ASP A 253 -22.86 16.79 2.17
CA ASP A 253 -23.71 17.86 1.65
C ASP A 253 -24.35 17.39 0.33
N PRO A 254 -25.35 16.46 0.39
CA PRO A 254 -25.98 15.91 -0.79
C PRO A 254 -26.73 16.97 -1.63
N PRO A 255 -26.76 16.82 -2.97
CA PRO A 255 -26.19 15.72 -3.75
C PRO A 255 -24.70 15.87 -4.07
N ALA A 256 -24.07 16.99 -3.77
CA ALA A 256 -22.73 17.36 -4.21
C ALA A 256 -21.62 16.60 -3.47
N ILE A 257 -21.80 16.30 -2.19
CA ILE A 257 -20.81 15.58 -1.35
C ILE A 257 -21.53 14.44 -0.63
N GLN A 258 -21.12 13.21 -0.88
CA GLN A 258 -21.74 12.04 -0.30
C GLN A 258 -20.70 11.03 0.22
N PRO A 259 -20.93 10.37 1.36
CA PRO A 259 -20.08 9.29 1.82
C PRO A 259 -20.11 8.11 0.85
N TRP A 260 -18.94 7.57 0.52
CA TRP A 260 -18.87 6.46 -0.43
C TRP A 260 -19.54 5.16 0.02
N GLU A 261 -19.71 4.95 1.32
CA GLU A 261 -20.44 3.79 1.86
C GLU A 261 -21.87 3.70 1.36
N ARG A 262 -22.49 4.84 1.07
CA ARG A 262 -23.86 4.89 0.52
C ARG A 262 -23.98 4.29 -0.87
N THR A 263 -22.85 4.09 -1.54
CA THR A 263 -22.81 3.51 -2.88
C THR A 263 -23.03 1.99 -2.89
N GLY A 264 -22.75 1.32 -1.75
CA GLY A 264 -22.74 -0.13 -1.66
C GLY A 264 -21.60 -0.82 -2.43
N ALA A 265 -20.67 -0.05 -3.00
CA ALA A 265 -19.53 -0.55 -3.77
C ALA A 265 -18.24 -0.55 -2.96
N GLU A 266 -17.33 -1.48 -3.25
CA GLU A 266 -15.99 -1.50 -2.69
C GLU A 266 -15.12 -0.38 -3.28
N LEU A 267 -14.06 0.04 -2.56
CA LEU A 267 -13.19 1.14 -2.99
C LEU A 267 -12.54 0.88 -4.36
N SER A 268 -12.15 -0.36 -4.68
CA SER A 268 -11.60 -0.72 -5.98
C SER A 268 -12.64 -0.58 -7.11
N ASP A 269 -13.90 -0.94 -6.84
CA ASP A 269 -15.00 -0.77 -7.80
C ASP A 269 -15.36 0.72 -7.97
N LEU A 270 -15.30 1.50 -6.89
CA LEU A 270 -15.47 2.96 -6.97
C LEU A 270 -14.38 3.59 -7.81
N LEU A 271 -13.13 3.14 -7.65
CA LEU A 271 -12.02 3.63 -8.45
C LEU A 271 -12.25 3.37 -9.94
N ALA A 272 -12.79 2.19 -10.30
CA ALA A 272 -13.14 1.85 -11.68
C ALA A 272 -14.39 2.59 -12.19
N SER A 273 -15.26 3.08 -11.30
CA SER A 273 -16.55 3.69 -11.63
C SER A 273 -16.52 5.21 -11.67
N CYS A 274 -15.48 5.83 -11.06
CA CYS A 274 -15.35 7.28 -10.97
C CYS A 274 -14.58 7.87 -12.14
N ASP A 275 -14.89 9.12 -12.48
CA ASP A 275 -14.20 9.85 -13.55
C ASP A 275 -12.82 10.32 -13.12
N VAL A 276 -12.67 10.63 -11.82
CA VAL A 276 -11.45 11.16 -11.22
C VAL A 276 -11.31 10.62 -9.80
N VAL A 277 -10.07 10.37 -9.37
CA VAL A 277 -9.74 10.19 -7.96
C VAL A 277 -8.88 11.36 -7.46
N LEU A 278 -9.31 11.98 -6.36
CA LEU A 278 -8.47 12.88 -5.56
C LEU A 278 -7.78 12.06 -4.47
N THR A 279 -6.47 12.03 -4.50
CA THR A 279 -5.68 11.18 -3.60
C THR A 279 -4.35 11.87 -3.22
N LYS A 280 -3.44 11.14 -2.65
CA LYS A 280 -2.04 11.50 -2.42
C LYS A 280 -1.12 10.47 -3.07
N PRO A 281 0.20 10.74 -3.26
CA PRO A 281 1.12 9.73 -3.71
C PRO A 281 1.08 8.50 -2.79
N GLY A 282 0.62 7.40 -3.34
CA GLY A 282 0.50 6.13 -2.64
C GLY A 282 0.38 4.99 -3.62
N TYR A 283 1.24 3.99 -3.44
CA TYR A 283 1.39 2.88 -4.37
C TYR A 283 0.04 2.27 -4.81
N GLY A 284 -0.77 1.81 -3.84
CA GLY A 284 -1.99 1.07 -4.16
C GLY A 284 -2.97 1.87 -5.02
N THR A 285 -3.30 3.11 -4.59
CA THR A 285 -4.27 3.94 -5.33
C THR A 285 -3.76 4.32 -6.72
N PHE A 286 -2.46 4.63 -6.86
CA PHE A 286 -1.90 5.00 -8.16
C PHE A 286 -1.91 3.83 -9.14
N VAL A 287 -1.45 2.66 -8.68
CA VAL A 287 -1.38 1.47 -9.56
C VAL A 287 -2.78 0.97 -9.91
N GLU A 288 -3.71 0.98 -8.96
CA GLU A 288 -5.10 0.61 -9.21
C GLU A 288 -5.82 1.62 -10.14
N ALA A 289 -5.59 2.93 -9.97
CA ALA A 289 -6.12 3.95 -10.87
C ALA A 289 -5.61 3.78 -12.30
N ALA A 290 -4.31 3.51 -12.46
CA ALA A 290 -3.72 3.22 -13.76
C ALA A 290 -4.32 1.95 -14.40
N ALA A 291 -4.57 0.90 -13.60
CA ALA A 291 -5.11 -0.36 -14.09
C ALA A 291 -6.53 -0.23 -14.66
N VAL A 292 -7.31 0.73 -14.18
CA VAL A 292 -8.69 0.97 -14.64
C VAL A 292 -8.84 2.25 -15.47
N GLY A 293 -7.74 3.01 -15.69
CA GLY A 293 -7.74 4.21 -16.52
C GLY A 293 -8.35 5.45 -15.85
N THR A 294 -8.47 5.47 -14.51
CA THR A 294 -9.06 6.59 -13.76
C THR A 294 -8.07 7.75 -13.67
N ARG A 295 -8.55 8.97 -13.95
CA ARG A 295 -7.77 10.21 -13.83
C ARG A 295 -7.39 10.50 -12.40
N VAL A 296 -6.21 11.08 -12.17
CA VAL A 296 -5.68 11.29 -10.82
C VAL A 296 -5.38 12.77 -10.55
N LEU A 297 -6.06 13.35 -9.58
CA LEU A 297 -5.66 14.56 -8.89
C LEU A 297 -4.92 14.14 -7.61
N SER A 298 -3.64 14.50 -7.50
CA SER A 298 -2.81 14.10 -6.37
C SER A 298 -2.44 15.30 -5.50
N LEU A 299 -2.73 15.24 -4.22
CA LEU A 299 -2.16 16.19 -3.26
C LEU A 299 -0.65 15.93 -3.15
N GLU A 300 0.15 16.98 -3.25
CA GLU A 300 1.59 16.87 -3.11
C GLU A 300 2.01 16.31 -1.74
N ARG A 301 3.09 15.56 -1.76
CA ARG A 301 3.76 15.06 -0.57
C ARG A 301 5.27 15.15 -0.78
N PRO A 302 5.83 16.38 -0.77
CA PRO A 302 7.18 16.66 -1.21
C PRO A 302 8.25 15.99 -0.34
N ASP A 303 7.97 15.81 0.96
CA ASP A 303 8.92 15.24 1.90
C ASP A 303 8.95 13.69 1.89
N TRP A 304 8.08 13.04 1.11
CA TRP A 304 8.03 11.58 1.06
C TRP A 304 8.91 11.02 -0.05
N PRO A 305 9.99 10.29 0.27
CA PRO A 305 10.99 9.89 -0.72
C PRO A 305 10.48 9.01 -1.86
N GLU A 306 9.36 8.30 -1.65
CA GLU A 306 8.74 7.46 -2.67
C GLU A 306 7.93 8.28 -3.70
N SER A 307 7.43 9.48 -3.32
CA SER A 307 6.49 10.27 -4.14
C SER A 307 6.97 10.52 -5.57
N PRO A 308 8.22 10.94 -5.84
CA PRO A 308 8.66 11.23 -7.20
C PRO A 308 8.56 10.01 -8.13
N TYR A 309 8.92 8.81 -7.64
CA TYR A 309 8.88 7.58 -8.43
C TYR A 309 7.45 7.15 -8.77
N LEU A 310 6.53 7.33 -7.83
CA LEU A 310 5.12 7.06 -8.04
C LEU A 310 4.50 8.04 -9.04
N GLU A 311 4.80 9.34 -8.89
CA GLU A 311 4.25 10.40 -9.73
C GLU A 311 4.77 10.34 -11.17
N ASP A 312 6.06 10.08 -11.36
CA ASP A 312 6.63 9.93 -12.71
C ASP A 312 5.99 8.73 -13.42
N TRP A 313 5.83 7.62 -12.72
CA TRP A 313 5.22 6.42 -13.27
C TRP A 313 3.74 6.61 -13.66
N ILE A 314 2.92 7.23 -12.79
CA ILE A 314 1.48 7.41 -13.05
C ILE A 314 1.22 8.43 -14.18
N ARG A 315 2.05 9.48 -14.28
CA ARG A 315 1.94 10.55 -15.27
C ARG A 315 2.00 10.04 -16.71
N GLU A 316 2.69 8.93 -16.93
CA GLU A 316 2.79 8.27 -18.23
C GLU A 316 1.57 7.37 -18.56
N ARG A 317 0.70 7.09 -17.60
CA ARG A 317 -0.35 6.04 -17.70
C ARG A 317 -1.77 6.56 -17.69
N VAL A 318 -2.02 7.63 -16.95
CA VAL A 318 -3.34 8.27 -16.88
C VAL A 318 -3.17 9.79 -16.83
N PRO A 319 -4.22 10.57 -17.16
CA PRO A 319 -4.22 12.00 -16.90
C PRO A 319 -3.97 12.25 -15.41
N PHE A 320 -2.92 13.02 -15.13
CA PHE A 320 -2.41 13.27 -13.78
C PHE A 320 -2.17 14.76 -13.56
N THR A 321 -2.56 15.27 -12.40
CA THR A 321 -2.29 16.65 -11.97
C THR A 321 -1.98 16.67 -10.47
N THR A 322 -0.89 17.35 -10.10
CA THR A 322 -0.54 17.59 -8.70
C THR A 322 -1.21 18.87 -8.20
N LEU A 323 -1.74 18.81 -6.99
CA LEU A 323 -2.36 19.92 -6.26
C LEU A 323 -1.63 20.14 -4.95
N THR A 324 -1.40 21.41 -4.60
CA THR A 324 -0.96 21.76 -3.25
C THR A 324 -2.17 21.80 -2.29
N PRO A 325 -1.97 21.74 -0.96
CA PRO A 325 -3.05 21.96 -0.02
C PRO A 325 -3.75 23.33 -0.21
N ALA A 326 -3.03 24.35 -0.69
CA ALA A 326 -3.59 25.67 -0.99
C ALA A 326 -4.50 25.68 -2.24
N ASP A 327 -4.40 24.67 -3.10
CA ASP A 327 -5.27 24.53 -4.27
C ASP A 327 -6.65 23.91 -3.94
N LEU A 328 -6.89 23.48 -2.70
CA LEU A 328 -8.16 22.90 -2.25
C LEU A 328 -9.27 23.97 -2.05
N THR A 329 -9.31 24.94 -2.93
CA THR A 329 -10.33 26.00 -3.01
C THR A 329 -11.32 25.69 -4.13
N ARG A 330 -12.53 26.31 -4.04
CA ARG A 330 -13.62 26.08 -5.02
C ARG A 330 -13.17 26.30 -6.46
N ASP A 331 -12.53 27.41 -6.74
CA ASP A 331 -12.18 27.79 -8.12
C ASP A 331 -11.02 26.94 -8.65
N ARG A 332 -10.03 26.64 -7.82
CA ARG A 332 -8.89 25.81 -8.21
C ARG A 332 -9.27 24.36 -8.43
N LEU A 333 -10.08 23.77 -7.54
CA LEU A 333 -10.59 22.40 -7.72
C LEU A 333 -11.47 22.28 -8.95
N ARG A 334 -12.35 23.27 -9.20
CA ARG A 334 -13.17 23.31 -10.41
C ARG A 334 -12.31 23.35 -11.66
N THR A 335 -11.34 24.25 -11.71
CA THR A 335 -10.42 24.37 -12.87
C THR A 335 -9.64 23.06 -13.06
N ALA A 336 -9.07 22.49 -12.02
CA ALA A 336 -8.32 21.24 -12.09
C ALA A 336 -9.18 20.06 -12.58
N LEU A 337 -10.45 19.98 -12.12
CA LEU A 337 -11.40 18.98 -12.60
C LEU A 337 -11.72 19.15 -14.08
N ASP A 338 -12.04 20.36 -14.51
CA ASP A 338 -12.38 20.62 -15.92
C ASP A 338 -11.17 20.35 -16.85
N GLU A 339 -9.97 20.74 -16.44
CA GLU A 339 -8.74 20.49 -17.18
C GLU A 339 -8.40 18.99 -17.28
N ILE A 340 -8.48 18.24 -16.16
CA ILE A 340 -8.13 16.81 -16.17
C ILE A 340 -9.17 15.97 -16.92
N LEU A 341 -10.43 16.33 -16.83
CA LEU A 341 -11.53 15.68 -17.56
C LEU A 341 -11.46 15.89 -19.07
N ALA A 342 -10.88 17.01 -19.53
CA ALA A 342 -10.65 17.28 -20.94
C ALA A 342 -9.52 16.43 -21.56
N ARG A 343 -8.65 15.82 -20.75
CA ARG A 343 -7.57 14.96 -21.24
C ARG A 343 -8.09 13.57 -21.58
N PRO A 344 -7.66 12.97 -22.71
CA PRO A 344 -8.01 11.61 -23.05
C PRO A 344 -7.43 10.61 -22.05
N THR A 345 -8.20 9.58 -21.73
CA THR A 345 -7.69 8.39 -21.03
C THR A 345 -6.98 7.47 -22.00
N PRO A 346 -5.94 6.72 -21.55
CA PRO A 346 -5.28 5.74 -22.40
C PRO A 346 -6.24 4.66 -22.91
N ASP A 347 -6.13 4.33 -24.21
CA ASP A 347 -6.95 3.27 -24.83
C ASP A 347 -6.48 1.85 -24.51
N ARG A 348 -5.35 1.71 -23.80
CA ARG A 348 -4.74 0.40 -23.54
C ARG A 348 -4.84 0.05 -22.06
N PRO A 349 -5.66 -0.94 -21.68
CA PRO A 349 -5.50 -1.57 -20.38
C PRO A 349 -4.12 -2.22 -20.31
N TRP A 350 -3.38 -1.97 -19.25
CA TRP A 350 -2.16 -2.71 -18.96
C TRP A 350 -2.44 -3.74 -17.87
N THR A 351 -1.64 -4.81 -17.84
CA THR A 351 -1.87 -5.91 -16.89
C THR A 351 -0.85 -5.82 -15.77
N ALA A 352 -1.33 -5.88 -14.54
CA ALA A 352 -0.48 -5.99 -13.35
C ALA A 352 0.04 -7.44 -13.23
N THR A 353 1.33 -7.65 -13.49
CA THR A 353 1.94 -8.99 -13.49
C THR A 353 2.65 -9.33 -12.19
N GLY A 354 3.00 -8.32 -11.37
CA GLY A 354 3.87 -8.48 -10.21
C GLY A 354 3.35 -9.47 -9.17
N ALA A 355 2.03 -9.54 -8.97
CA ALA A 355 1.44 -10.49 -8.03
C ALA A 355 1.74 -11.94 -8.41
N THR A 356 1.57 -12.30 -9.68
CA THR A 356 1.85 -13.65 -10.20
C THR A 356 3.34 -13.94 -10.20
N GLU A 357 4.18 -12.97 -10.58
CA GLU A 357 5.64 -13.12 -10.59
C GLU A 357 6.19 -13.43 -9.19
N VAL A 358 5.70 -12.74 -8.17
CA VAL A 358 6.07 -12.99 -6.77
C VAL A 358 5.52 -14.35 -6.32
N ALA A 359 4.24 -14.63 -6.55
CA ALA A 359 3.61 -15.89 -6.17
C ALA A 359 4.34 -17.10 -6.77
N ASP A 360 4.66 -17.07 -8.06
CA ASP A 360 5.41 -18.13 -8.75
C ASP A 360 6.79 -18.39 -8.12
N SER A 361 7.46 -17.31 -7.69
CA SER A 361 8.76 -17.42 -7.02
C SER A 361 8.63 -18.08 -5.64
N LEU A 362 7.63 -17.69 -4.86
CA LEU A 362 7.38 -18.27 -3.54
C LEU A 362 6.97 -19.75 -3.64
N ILE A 363 6.08 -20.08 -4.59
CA ILE A 363 5.64 -21.47 -4.85
C ILE A 363 6.82 -22.33 -5.31
N THR A 364 7.64 -21.82 -6.23
CA THR A 364 8.85 -22.53 -6.69
C THR A 364 9.77 -22.86 -5.51
N ARG A 365 9.95 -21.91 -4.60
CA ARG A 365 10.77 -22.10 -3.40
C ARG A 365 10.20 -23.15 -2.45
N LEU A 366 8.88 -23.16 -2.28
CA LEU A 366 8.18 -24.11 -1.39
C LEU A 366 8.15 -25.54 -1.94
N THR A 367 7.98 -25.70 -3.25
CA THR A 367 7.70 -26.99 -3.88
C THR A 367 8.89 -27.57 -4.62
N GLY A 368 9.91 -26.78 -4.90
CA GLY A 368 11.01 -27.14 -5.79
C GLY A 368 10.62 -27.23 -7.27
N HIS A 369 9.37 -26.89 -7.62
CA HIS A 369 8.84 -26.95 -8.99
C HIS A 369 8.23 -25.61 -9.40
N ARG A 370 8.47 -25.18 -10.66
CA ARG A 370 7.74 -24.04 -11.22
C ARG A 370 6.26 -24.40 -11.41
N PRO A 371 5.31 -23.53 -11.02
CA PRO A 371 3.90 -23.76 -11.34
C PRO A 371 3.71 -23.82 -12.86
N ALA A 372 2.83 -24.70 -13.32
CA ALA A 372 2.40 -24.73 -14.72
C ALA A 372 1.63 -23.43 -15.03
N ARG A 373 2.01 -22.76 -16.12
CA ARG A 373 1.34 -21.54 -16.60
C ARG A 373 0.08 -21.89 -17.38
#